data_ef16e4384bf81acd010e08121661ef06
#
_entry.id   ef16e4384bf81acd010e08121661ef06
#
_cell.length_a   1.000
_cell.length_b   1.000
_cell.length_c   1.000
_cell.angle_alpha   90.00
_cell.angle_beta   90.00
_cell.angle_gamma   90.00
#
_symmetry.space_group_name_H-M   'P 1'
#
loop_
_entity.id
_entity.type
_entity.pdbx_description
1 polymer ?
#
loop_
_entity_poly.entity_id
_entity_poly.type
_entity_poly.pdbx_seq_one_letter_code
_entity_poly.pdbx_strand_id
1 'polypeptide(L)'
;MEPGALLPHSRSPVSVFRSCKGISILMQCPLSASVRMASQGVHPVICSTSERHSKERISRDNAVKNHGARAKAGQSQASTAGSRTATGNLNGARNPQKVNLEVSPHRAVSAVRLMRIQLGGAFADLLNEQGKGSGDNEMGYVERTLGFRTRVLDDRDLRLVTEIVGGTIRWRRYLDYLILSLCHNENTFSSMEPLLLQILRIGSYEIVKLEMPSYAVVDENVKLAKAALRLGAGNLVNAILRKLVLLKENNSLPVPKVDGDDRQQARALATIHSHPVWMVRRWTNYLGLEDAIKLMVWNNTDPCFSIRANTNKGFTRADLVAELQNLKVPYELSLHLDDFVRIEKGMQLIIQAGLLKRGLCSVQDESAGLVVMVVDPKPGESIIDCCAAPGGKTLFMASHLNGNGNIYAIDINKGRLRILKETAMLQEVSHVITTIQADLHVFAEKNDVKADKVLLDAPCSGLGVLSKRADLRWNRKLEDMEQLKKLQDTLLDSASTLVKPGGVLIYSTCSIDPDENEERIAAFLQRHPEFCIDPVHKYVPSCFITSDGFYRSSPIKHSMDGAFAARLFRSR
;
A
#
# COMPACT_ATOMS: atom_id res chain seq x y z
N MET A 1 42.44 -3.26 52.83
CA MET A 1 41.40 -2.26 53.07
C MET A 1 40.95 -1.71 51.72
N GLU A 2 39.92 -2.33 51.18
CA GLU A 2 39.20 -1.82 50.00
C GLU A 2 38.12 -0.84 50.45
N PRO A 3 37.67 0.07 49.56
CA PRO A 3 36.27 0.40 49.51
C PRO A 3 35.64 0.14 48.14
N GLY A 4 34.50 -0.49 48.22
CA GLY A 4 33.67 -1.00 47.13
C GLY A 4 33.15 0.05 46.17
N ALA A 5 33.04 -0.37 44.92
CA ALA A 5 32.40 0.34 43.83
C ALA A 5 30.91 -0.09 43.76
N LEU A 6 30.02 0.89 43.91
CA LEU A 6 28.59 0.79 43.69
C LEU A 6 28.31 0.85 42.16
N LEU A 7 27.66 -0.16 41.66
CA LEU A 7 27.06 -0.22 40.31
C LEU A 7 25.79 0.66 40.27
N PRO A 8 25.54 1.42 39.19
CA PRO A 8 24.29 2.14 39.03
C PRO A 8 23.19 1.24 38.47
N HIS A 9 22.05 1.27 39.13
CA HIS A 9 20.80 0.65 38.71
C HIS A 9 20.36 1.15 37.33
N SER A 10 20.14 0.22 36.41
CA SER A 10 19.47 0.43 35.14
C SER A 10 18.01 0.81 35.35
N ARG A 11 17.67 2.06 35.09
CA ARG A 11 16.27 2.49 34.94
C ARG A 11 15.80 2.14 33.54
N SER A 12 14.81 1.30 33.43
CA SER A 12 14.00 1.08 32.23
C SER A 12 13.34 2.41 31.81
N PRO A 13 13.36 2.79 30.53
CA PRO A 13 12.58 3.93 30.09
C PRO A 13 11.12 3.51 29.95
N VAL A 14 10.26 4.06 30.79
CA VAL A 14 8.82 4.12 30.56
C VAL A 14 8.62 5.12 29.42
N SER A 15 8.37 4.60 28.20
CA SER A 15 8.04 5.42 27.05
C SER A 15 6.65 6.01 27.19
N VAL A 16 6.60 7.31 27.41
CA VAL A 16 5.40 8.12 27.30
C VAL A 16 5.05 8.20 25.80
N PHE A 17 4.06 7.44 25.37
CA PHE A 17 3.48 7.53 24.04
C PHE A 17 2.83 8.91 23.84
N ARG A 18 3.50 9.81 23.14
CA ARG A 18 2.88 11.00 22.57
C ARG A 18 2.63 10.75 21.07
N SER A 19 1.37 10.84 20.70
CA SER A 19 0.82 10.82 19.35
C SER A 19 1.62 11.68 18.39
N CYS A 20 2.16 11.07 17.33
CA CYS A 20 2.78 11.76 16.22
C CYS A 20 1.79 11.94 15.07
N LYS A 21 1.62 13.17 14.65
CA LYS A 21 0.68 13.62 13.61
C LYS A 21 1.24 13.37 12.21
N GLY A 22 0.44 12.69 11.44
CA GLY A 22 0.40 12.29 10.06
C GLY A 22 1.35 12.86 9.02
N ILE A 23 1.90 11.95 8.23
CA ILE A 23 2.61 12.26 6.99
C ILE A 23 2.34 11.19 5.96
N SER A 24 1.79 11.62 4.82
CA SER A 24 1.76 10.83 3.60
C SER A 24 2.95 11.16 2.74
N ILE A 25 3.79 10.21 2.49
CA ILE A 25 4.99 10.39 1.68
C ILE A 25 4.99 9.37 0.56
N LEU A 26 5.36 9.89 -0.60
CA LEU A 26 5.78 9.13 -1.77
C LEU A 26 6.76 8.01 -1.36
N MET A 27 6.25 6.84 -1.09
CA MET A 27 7.06 5.66 -0.90
C MET A 27 7.23 4.95 -2.22
N GLN A 28 8.43 5.03 -2.73
CA GLN A 28 8.88 4.22 -3.86
C GLN A 28 9.23 2.81 -3.36
N CYS A 29 8.22 2.00 -3.05
CA CYS A 29 8.39 0.56 -2.97
C CYS A 29 7.87 -0.09 -4.25
N PRO A 30 8.58 -1.04 -4.85
CA PRO A 30 8.10 -1.79 -5.99
C PRO A 30 7.01 -2.74 -5.50
N LEU A 31 5.80 -2.25 -5.32
CA LEU A 31 4.72 -3.07 -4.82
C LEU A 31 3.64 -3.26 -5.84
N SER A 32 3.51 -4.51 -6.14
CA SER A 32 2.40 -5.14 -6.82
C SER A 32 2.11 -4.60 -8.21
N ALA A 33 2.64 -5.26 -9.18
CA ALA A 33 1.83 -5.54 -10.34
C ALA A 33 0.53 -6.15 -9.82
N SER A 34 -0.49 -5.34 -9.56
CA SER A 34 -1.84 -5.84 -9.57
C SER A 34 -2.05 -6.29 -11.01
N VAL A 35 -1.91 -7.58 -11.25
CA VAL A 35 -2.43 -8.21 -12.44
C VAL A 35 -3.93 -7.99 -12.36
N ARG A 36 -4.40 -6.87 -12.89
CA ARG A 36 -5.76 -6.79 -13.40
C ARG A 36 -5.75 -7.68 -14.64
N MET A 37 -6.06 -8.95 -14.45
CA MET A 37 -6.62 -9.71 -15.54
C MET A 37 -7.87 -8.95 -15.97
N ALA A 38 -7.82 -8.37 -17.16
CA ALA A 38 -9.01 -8.00 -17.88
C ALA A 38 -9.87 -9.27 -17.89
N SER A 39 -11.03 -9.19 -17.28
CA SER A 39 -12.07 -10.22 -17.39
C SER A 39 -12.58 -10.19 -18.82
N GLN A 40 -11.85 -10.80 -19.74
CA GLN A 40 -12.43 -11.33 -20.96
C GLN A 40 -12.85 -12.75 -20.60
N GLY A 41 -14.16 -12.96 -20.65
CA GLY A 41 -14.80 -14.23 -20.35
C GLY A 41 -14.21 -15.37 -21.17
N VAL A 42 -13.54 -16.26 -20.49
CA VAL A 42 -13.25 -17.59 -21.00
C VAL A 42 -14.03 -18.57 -20.15
N HIS A 43 -15.11 -19.07 -20.69
CA HIS A 43 -15.83 -20.21 -20.15
C HIS A 43 -14.89 -21.40 -20.07
N PRO A 44 -14.93 -22.20 -18.98
CA PRO A 44 -14.13 -23.41 -18.88
C PRO A 44 -14.67 -24.44 -19.87
N VAL A 45 -13.83 -24.83 -20.83
CA VAL A 45 -14.06 -26.01 -21.65
C VAL A 45 -13.78 -27.24 -20.79
N ILE A 46 -14.83 -27.92 -20.39
CA ILE A 46 -14.76 -29.27 -19.81
C ILE A 46 -14.45 -30.23 -20.95
N CYS A 47 -13.26 -30.82 -20.93
CA CYS A 47 -12.88 -31.91 -21.80
C CYS A 47 -13.38 -33.22 -21.21
N SER A 48 -14.42 -33.80 -21.80
CA SER A 48 -14.78 -35.20 -21.63
C SER A 48 -14.68 -35.91 -22.99
N THR A 49 -13.78 -36.86 -23.05
CA THR A 49 -13.59 -37.82 -24.14
C THR A 49 -14.78 -38.79 -24.20
N SER A 50 -15.40 -38.95 -25.38
CA SER A 50 -15.61 -40.25 -26.06
C SER A 50 -16.57 -40.15 -27.26
N GLU A 51 -16.02 -40.65 -28.39
CA GLU A 51 -16.62 -41.47 -29.46
C GLU A 51 -17.85 -41.02 -30.28
N ARG A 52 -17.49 -40.79 -31.56
CA ARG A 52 -18.14 -41.19 -32.83
C ARG A 52 -19.66 -41.45 -32.84
N HIS A 53 -20.37 -40.73 -33.71
CA HIS A 53 -20.92 -41.27 -34.98
C HIS A 53 -21.52 -40.17 -35.86
N SER A 54 -21.32 -40.40 -37.17
CA SER A 54 -21.77 -39.72 -38.37
C SER A 54 -23.29 -39.55 -38.52
N LYS A 55 -23.75 -38.47 -39.14
CA LYS A 55 -24.46 -38.37 -40.42
C LYS A 55 -25.25 -37.07 -40.59
N GLU A 56 -24.96 -36.43 -41.71
CA GLU A 56 -25.80 -35.91 -42.80
C GLU A 56 -26.86 -34.82 -42.58
N ARG A 57 -26.57 -33.70 -43.24
CA ARG A 57 -27.38 -32.92 -44.22
C ARG A 57 -28.84 -32.61 -43.89
N ILE A 58 -29.23 -31.36 -44.00
CA ILE A 58 -29.93 -30.77 -45.18
C ILE A 58 -30.31 -29.31 -44.91
N SER A 59 -30.14 -28.54 -45.95
CA SER A 59 -30.38 -27.15 -46.27
C SER A 59 -31.85 -26.66 -46.17
N ARG A 60 -31.98 -25.34 -46.12
CA ARG A 60 -32.77 -24.41 -46.96
C ARG A 60 -33.37 -23.29 -46.13
N ASP A 61 -32.93 -22.09 -46.40
CA ASP A 61 -33.56 -21.00 -47.19
C ASP A 61 -34.98 -20.61 -46.76
N ASN A 62 -35.14 -19.36 -46.35
CA ASN A 62 -35.80 -18.34 -47.15
C ASN A 62 -35.91 -16.99 -46.41
N ALA A 63 -35.57 -15.99 -47.17
CA ALA A 63 -35.83 -14.59 -46.94
C ALA A 63 -37.29 -14.20 -47.18
N VAL A 64 -37.70 -13.02 -46.79
CA VAL A 64 -38.55 -12.00 -47.44
C VAL A 64 -38.86 -10.91 -46.39
N LYS A 65 -38.32 -9.71 -46.48
CA LYS A 65 -38.77 -8.43 -47.08
C LYS A 65 -40.15 -7.92 -46.63
N ASN A 66 -40.21 -6.77 -46.01
CA ASN A 66 -40.44 -5.42 -46.50
C ASN A 66 -41.55 -4.60 -45.85
N HIS A 67 -41.32 -3.27 -45.84
CA HIS A 67 -42.23 -2.12 -45.82
C HIS A 67 -42.90 -1.77 -44.48
N GLY A 68 -42.76 -0.61 -43.92
CA GLY A 68 -42.70 0.76 -44.47
C GLY A 68 -44.07 1.44 -44.35
N ALA A 69 -44.18 2.44 -43.50
CA ALA A 69 -44.99 3.64 -43.83
C ALA A 69 -45.11 4.62 -42.63
N ARG A 70 -44.90 5.83 -42.98
CA ARG A 70 -45.05 7.13 -42.33
C ARG A 70 -46.53 7.56 -42.27
N ALA A 71 -46.95 8.37 -41.28
CA ALA A 71 -47.78 9.59 -41.39
C ALA A 71 -48.13 10.10 -39.98
N LYS A 72 -47.77 11.27 -39.60
CA LYS A 72 -48.21 12.66 -39.75
C LYS A 72 -49.50 13.00 -39.01
N ALA A 73 -49.33 13.84 -37.99
CA ALA A 73 -49.98 15.13 -37.70
C ALA A 73 -51.52 15.23 -37.50
N GLY A 74 -51.87 15.97 -36.49
CA GLY A 74 -53.21 16.55 -36.32
C GLY A 74 -53.38 17.27 -34.99
N GLN A 75 -53.26 18.63 -35.05
CA GLN A 75 -53.70 19.56 -34.02
C GLN A 75 -55.23 19.67 -34.01
N SER A 76 -55.83 19.89 -32.83
CA SER A 76 -56.94 20.83 -32.74
C SER A 76 -57.23 21.24 -31.30
N GLN A 77 -57.51 22.54 -31.18
CA GLN A 77 -57.86 23.35 -30.03
C GLN A 77 -59.38 23.25 -29.68
N ALA A 78 -59.64 23.82 -28.52
CA ALA A 78 -60.82 24.55 -28.05
C ALA A 78 -61.63 23.80 -26.96
N SER A 79 -61.72 24.34 -25.83
CA SER A 79 -62.30 25.52 -25.17
C SER A 79 -63.54 25.17 -24.35
N THR A 80 -63.50 25.72 -23.15
CA THR A 80 -64.56 26.38 -22.33
C THR A 80 -65.37 25.58 -21.29
N ALA A 81 -65.34 26.23 -20.15
CA ALA A 81 -66.38 26.47 -19.13
C ALA A 81 -66.64 25.44 -18.04
N GLY A 82 -66.18 25.64 -16.88
CA GLY A 82 -66.85 26.31 -15.76
C GLY A 82 -67.70 25.40 -14.89
N SER A 83 -67.24 25.14 -13.67
CA SER A 83 -68.13 25.22 -12.50
C SER A 83 -67.30 25.11 -11.19
N ARG A 84 -67.57 26.06 -10.31
CA ARG A 84 -67.03 26.11 -8.93
C ARG A 84 -67.70 25.07 -8.06
N THR A 85 -66.93 24.38 -7.21
CA THR A 85 -67.32 24.19 -5.79
C THR A 85 -66.06 23.90 -4.95
N ALA A 86 -66.05 24.58 -3.82
CA ALA A 86 -65.01 24.54 -2.80
C ALA A 86 -64.99 23.18 -2.05
N THR A 87 -63.80 22.73 -1.62
CA THR A 87 -63.46 22.41 -0.22
C THR A 87 -62.17 21.59 -0.15
N GLY A 88 -61.33 21.88 0.85
CA GLY A 88 -60.38 20.88 1.33
C GLY A 88 -58.92 21.19 1.06
N ASN A 89 -58.38 22.20 1.75
CA ASN A 89 -56.96 22.35 2.04
C ASN A 89 -56.42 21.15 2.83
N LEU A 90 -55.51 20.35 2.26
CA LEU A 90 -54.55 19.50 2.98
C LEU A 90 -53.55 18.95 1.97
N ASN A 91 -52.40 19.56 1.91
CA ASN A 91 -51.08 18.94 1.78
C ASN A 91 -50.05 19.98 1.36
N GLY A 92 -49.64 20.78 2.33
CA GLY A 92 -48.35 21.46 2.27
C GLY A 92 -47.26 20.39 2.37
N ALA A 93 -46.78 19.86 1.25
CA ALA A 93 -45.50 19.22 1.19
C ALA A 93 -44.43 20.25 1.56
N ARG A 94 -44.07 20.28 2.84
CA ARG A 94 -42.87 20.98 3.32
C ARG A 94 -41.70 20.39 2.57
N ASN A 95 -41.18 21.14 1.61
CA ASN A 95 -39.83 20.98 1.11
C ASN A 95 -38.92 20.84 2.34
N PRO A 96 -38.17 19.74 2.53
CA PRO A 96 -37.21 19.66 3.61
C PRO A 96 -36.21 20.80 3.38
N GLN A 97 -36.23 21.79 4.24
CA GLN A 97 -35.20 22.81 4.30
C GLN A 97 -33.87 22.04 4.36
N LYS A 98 -33.04 22.14 3.32
CA LYS A 98 -31.64 21.73 3.35
C LYS A 98 -31.02 22.53 4.49
N VAL A 99 -30.95 21.89 5.66
CA VAL A 99 -30.15 22.40 6.75
C VAL A 99 -28.73 22.44 6.21
N ASN A 100 -28.16 23.60 6.08
CA ASN A 100 -26.80 23.81 5.64
C ASN A 100 -25.88 23.35 6.79
N LEU A 101 -25.73 22.03 6.94
CA LEU A 101 -24.85 21.40 7.92
C LEU A 101 -23.42 21.56 7.37
N GLU A 102 -22.65 22.42 7.99
CA GLU A 102 -21.23 22.52 7.71
C GLU A 102 -20.54 21.24 8.17
N VAL A 103 -20.11 20.40 7.22
CA VAL A 103 -19.47 19.12 7.46
C VAL A 103 -17.96 19.29 7.38
N SER A 104 -17.23 18.69 8.32
CA SER A 104 -15.76 18.67 8.32
C SER A 104 -15.21 18.09 7.02
N PRO A 105 -14.45 18.85 6.19
CA PRO A 105 -14.00 18.40 4.89
C PRO A 105 -13.02 17.21 4.97
N HIS A 106 -12.12 17.19 5.94
CA HIS A 106 -11.18 16.10 6.14
C HIS A 106 -11.90 14.77 6.44
N ARG A 107 -12.99 14.75 7.24
CA ARG A 107 -13.77 13.53 7.49
C ARG A 107 -14.53 13.06 6.27
N ALA A 108 -15.13 14.01 5.53
CA ALA A 108 -15.84 13.72 4.30
C ALA A 108 -14.92 13.06 3.25
N VAL A 109 -13.75 13.67 2.99
CA VAL A 109 -12.75 13.12 2.07
C VAL A 109 -12.20 11.80 2.57
N SER A 110 -11.90 11.65 3.87
CA SER A 110 -11.42 10.40 4.46
C SER A 110 -12.41 9.25 4.27
N ALA A 111 -13.71 9.48 4.48
CA ALA A 111 -14.74 8.47 4.30
C ALA A 111 -14.80 7.97 2.85
N VAL A 112 -14.72 8.89 1.88
CA VAL A 112 -14.72 8.54 0.45
C VAL A 112 -13.44 7.82 0.05
N ARG A 113 -12.26 8.24 0.53
CA ARG A 113 -10.99 7.55 0.28
C ARG A 113 -11.01 6.13 0.83
N LEU A 114 -11.49 5.93 2.06
CA LEU A 114 -11.63 4.61 2.68
C LEU A 114 -12.58 3.70 1.89
N MET A 115 -13.69 4.24 1.36
CA MET A 115 -14.56 3.49 0.46
C MET A 115 -13.84 3.05 -0.82
N ARG A 116 -13.09 3.95 -1.46
CA ARG A 116 -12.31 3.63 -2.68
C ARG A 116 -11.28 2.55 -2.43
N ILE A 117 -10.62 2.58 -1.28
CA ILE A 117 -9.63 1.58 -0.89
C ILE A 117 -10.33 0.23 -0.65
N GLN A 118 -11.43 0.21 0.07
CA GLN A 118 -12.12 -1.03 0.42
C GLN A 118 -12.86 -1.68 -0.74
N LEU A 119 -13.56 -0.90 -1.56
CA LEU A 119 -14.45 -1.40 -2.63
C LEU A 119 -13.76 -1.37 -3.99
N GLY A 120 -12.91 -0.38 -4.23
CA GLY A 120 -12.25 -0.14 -5.52
C GLY A 120 -10.85 -0.73 -5.64
N GLY A 121 -10.31 -1.37 -4.58
CA GLY A 121 -8.94 -1.88 -4.58
C GLY A 121 -7.88 -0.79 -4.81
N ALA A 122 -8.21 0.48 -4.56
CA ALA A 122 -7.27 1.59 -4.67
C ALA A 122 -6.22 1.45 -3.56
N PHE A 123 -4.95 1.74 -3.88
CA PHE A 123 -3.91 1.80 -2.87
C PHE A 123 -3.92 3.15 -2.17
N ALA A 124 -3.68 3.15 -0.86
CA ALA A 124 -3.78 4.35 -0.03
C ALA A 124 -2.78 5.45 -0.46
N ASP A 125 -1.58 5.06 -0.85
CA ASP A 125 -0.53 5.95 -1.34
C ASP A 125 -0.86 6.60 -2.69
N LEU A 126 -1.45 5.88 -3.65
CA LEU A 126 -1.83 6.43 -4.94
C LEU A 126 -2.91 7.52 -4.84
N LEU A 127 -3.78 7.44 -3.83
CA LEU A 127 -4.78 8.48 -3.57
C LEU A 127 -4.17 9.78 -3.05
N ASN A 128 -2.99 9.69 -2.43
CA ASN A 128 -2.26 10.85 -1.93
C ASN A 128 -1.42 11.53 -3.02
N GLU A 129 -0.96 10.80 -4.04
CA GLU A 129 -0.20 11.34 -5.18
C GLU A 129 -1.06 12.21 -6.12
N GLN A 130 -2.34 11.92 -6.23
CA GLN A 130 -3.27 12.66 -7.09
C GLN A 130 -3.55 14.10 -6.63
N GLY A 131 -3.06 14.50 -5.46
CA GLY A 131 -3.34 15.80 -4.85
C GLY A 131 -2.71 17.04 -5.48
N LYS A 132 -1.81 16.93 -6.46
CA LYS A 132 -1.07 18.09 -7.02
C LYS A 132 -1.48 18.55 -8.43
N GLY A 133 -2.42 17.89 -9.07
CA GLY A 133 -2.94 18.28 -10.40
C GLY A 133 -4.38 17.88 -10.64
N SER A 134 -5.00 17.16 -9.71
CA SER A 134 -6.35 16.63 -9.83
C SER A 134 -7.27 17.03 -8.66
N GLY A 135 -6.93 18.06 -7.89
CA GLY A 135 -7.74 18.51 -6.75
C GLY A 135 -9.20 18.73 -7.12
N ASP A 136 -9.46 19.34 -8.25
CA ASP A 136 -10.82 19.51 -8.78
C ASP A 136 -11.49 18.18 -9.12
N ASN A 137 -10.72 17.19 -9.56
CA ASN A 137 -11.25 15.87 -9.91
C ASN A 137 -11.57 15.02 -8.66
N GLU A 138 -10.75 15.11 -7.61
CA GLU A 138 -11.02 14.41 -6.34
C GLU A 138 -12.20 15.03 -5.60
N MET A 139 -12.23 16.36 -5.44
CA MET A 139 -13.34 17.05 -4.77
C MET A 139 -14.66 16.85 -5.52
N GLY A 140 -14.63 16.84 -6.86
CA GLY A 140 -15.80 16.51 -7.67
C GLY A 140 -16.25 15.04 -7.50
N TYR A 141 -15.32 14.11 -7.28
CA TYR A 141 -15.66 12.72 -6.95
C TYR A 141 -16.29 12.61 -5.54
N VAL A 142 -15.71 13.31 -4.56
CA VAL A 142 -16.24 13.38 -3.19
C VAL A 142 -17.66 13.95 -3.21
N GLU A 143 -17.90 15.05 -3.91
CA GLU A 143 -19.22 15.66 -4.06
C GLU A 143 -20.24 14.70 -4.66
N ARG A 144 -19.89 14.02 -5.76
CA ARG A 144 -20.79 13.01 -6.37
C ARG A 144 -21.11 11.84 -5.45
N THR A 145 -20.13 11.41 -4.63
CA THR A 145 -20.31 10.28 -3.72
C THR A 145 -21.16 10.64 -2.51
N LEU A 146 -20.99 11.84 -1.98
CA LEU A 146 -21.67 12.28 -0.76
C LEU A 146 -22.99 13.04 -1.02
N GLY A 147 -23.17 13.57 -2.25
CA GLY A 147 -24.35 14.35 -2.64
C GLY A 147 -24.33 15.81 -2.17
N PHE A 148 -23.20 16.30 -1.64
CA PHE A 148 -23.02 17.69 -1.23
C PHE A 148 -21.58 18.16 -1.40
N ARG A 149 -21.36 19.46 -1.46
CA ARG A 149 -20.03 20.09 -1.52
C ARG A 149 -19.47 20.33 -0.14
N THR A 150 -18.16 20.10 0.01
CA THR A 150 -17.38 20.58 1.14
C THR A 150 -16.47 21.72 0.70
N ARG A 151 -15.93 22.49 1.66
CA ARG A 151 -14.84 23.42 1.34
C ARG A 151 -13.60 22.67 0.86
N VAL A 152 -12.74 23.37 0.13
CA VAL A 152 -11.44 22.84 -0.31
C VAL A 152 -10.58 22.55 0.92
N LEU A 153 -9.79 21.46 0.86
CA LEU A 153 -8.87 21.06 1.92
C LEU A 153 -7.70 22.04 2.01
N ASP A 154 -7.42 22.50 3.22
CA ASP A 154 -6.15 23.17 3.54
C ASP A 154 -5.06 22.16 3.94
N ASP A 155 -3.84 22.64 4.19
CA ASP A 155 -2.71 21.78 4.58
C ASP A 155 -2.94 21.02 5.90
N ARG A 156 -3.74 21.58 6.81
CA ARG A 156 -4.12 20.95 8.07
C ARG A 156 -5.12 19.82 7.81
N ASP A 157 -6.10 20.08 6.97
CA ASP A 157 -7.07 19.04 6.57
C ASP A 157 -6.38 17.89 5.85
N LEU A 158 -5.44 18.17 4.92
CA LEU A 158 -4.69 17.13 4.21
C LEU A 158 -3.88 16.24 5.16
N ARG A 159 -3.27 16.83 6.19
CA ARG A 159 -2.59 16.05 7.24
C ARG A 159 -3.57 15.16 8.02
N LEU A 160 -4.73 15.71 8.39
CA LEU A 160 -5.76 14.94 9.09
C LEU A 160 -6.34 13.82 8.22
N VAL A 161 -6.57 14.07 6.93
CA VAL A 161 -7.02 13.03 5.97
C VAL A 161 -6.02 11.87 5.94
N THR A 162 -4.74 12.19 5.83
CA THR A 162 -3.67 11.20 5.80
C THR A 162 -3.64 10.36 7.08
N GLU A 163 -3.71 11.02 8.22
CA GLU A 163 -3.70 10.37 9.54
C GLU A 163 -4.93 9.47 9.72
N ILE A 164 -6.12 10.01 9.45
CA ILE A 164 -7.39 9.29 9.62
C ILE A 164 -7.46 8.10 8.67
N VAL A 165 -7.11 8.27 7.40
CA VAL A 165 -7.15 7.18 6.41
C VAL A 165 -6.13 6.10 6.76
N GLY A 166 -4.87 6.48 6.98
CA GLY A 166 -3.80 5.55 7.31
C GLY A 166 -4.07 4.77 8.60
N GLY A 167 -4.49 5.48 9.64
CA GLY A 167 -4.79 4.88 10.95
C GLY A 167 -6.04 4.01 10.93
N THR A 168 -7.10 4.44 10.24
CA THR A 168 -8.32 3.62 10.10
C THR A 168 -8.03 2.31 9.35
N ILE A 169 -7.20 2.34 8.31
CA ILE A 169 -6.78 1.13 7.59
C ILE A 169 -5.95 0.24 8.52
N ARG A 170 -4.97 0.80 9.23
CA ARG A 170 -4.07 0.07 10.14
C ARG A 170 -4.86 -0.65 11.22
N TRP A 171 -5.84 0.01 11.83
CA TRP A 171 -6.62 -0.51 12.94
C TRP A 171 -7.98 -1.10 12.56
N ARG A 172 -8.24 -1.30 11.26
CA ARG A 172 -9.54 -1.69 10.70
C ARG A 172 -10.21 -2.84 11.46
N ARG A 173 -9.51 -3.96 11.70
CA ARG A 173 -10.10 -5.14 12.34
C ARG A 173 -10.45 -4.88 13.81
N TYR A 174 -9.60 -4.16 14.53
CA TYR A 174 -9.88 -3.78 15.89
C TYR A 174 -11.07 -2.82 15.98
N LEU A 175 -11.13 -1.84 15.10
CA LEU A 175 -12.27 -0.91 15.02
C LEU A 175 -13.58 -1.63 14.69
N ASP A 176 -13.54 -2.58 13.75
CA ASP A 176 -14.70 -3.41 13.41
C ASP A 176 -15.17 -4.24 14.61
N TYR A 177 -14.25 -4.80 15.39
CA TYR A 177 -14.55 -5.52 16.61
C TYR A 177 -15.23 -4.63 17.66
N LEU A 178 -14.73 -3.42 17.87
CA LEU A 178 -15.35 -2.44 18.77
C LEU A 178 -16.76 -2.07 18.31
N ILE A 179 -16.93 -1.73 17.03
CA ILE A 179 -18.24 -1.37 16.47
C ILE A 179 -19.22 -2.55 16.59
N LEU A 180 -18.79 -3.75 16.25
CA LEU A 180 -19.60 -4.96 16.34
C LEU A 180 -20.07 -5.22 17.78
N SER A 181 -19.19 -5.07 18.77
CA SER A 181 -19.51 -5.26 20.19
C SER A 181 -20.56 -4.26 20.72
N LEU A 182 -20.73 -3.13 20.03
CA LEU A 182 -21.69 -2.07 20.38
C LEU A 182 -22.98 -2.14 19.58
N CYS A 183 -23.03 -2.98 18.54
CA CYS A 183 -24.24 -3.26 17.78
C CYS A 183 -25.19 -4.15 18.57
N HIS A 184 -26.48 -4.07 18.25
CA HIS A 184 -27.48 -4.91 18.90
C HIS A 184 -27.29 -6.39 18.56
N ASN A 185 -26.88 -6.69 17.33
CA ASN A 185 -26.58 -8.04 16.84
C ASN A 185 -25.62 -7.99 15.65
N GLU A 186 -25.07 -9.14 15.25
CA GLU A 186 -24.16 -9.27 14.11
C GLU A 186 -24.79 -8.88 12.77
N ASN A 187 -26.09 -9.10 12.61
CA ASN A 187 -26.80 -8.72 11.39
C ASN A 187 -26.81 -7.20 11.20
N THR A 188 -26.91 -6.43 12.29
CA THR A 188 -26.85 -4.97 12.23
C THR A 188 -25.50 -4.51 11.66
N PHE A 189 -24.40 -5.12 12.08
CA PHE A 189 -23.07 -4.80 11.55
C PHE A 189 -22.91 -5.24 10.08
N SER A 190 -23.32 -6.47 9.77
CA SER A 190 -23.16 -7.05 8.42
C SER A 190 -23.99 -6.36 7.36
N SER A 191 -25.14 -5.78 7.73
CA SER A 191 -26.05 -5.04 6.83
C SER A 191 -25.75 -3.55 6.74
N MET A 192 -24.68 -3.04 7.42
CA MET A 192 -24.34 -1.62 7.35
C MET A 192 -23.95 -1.20 5.94
N GLU A 193 -24.47 -0.06 5.53
CA GLU A 193 -24.04 0.61 4.30
C GLU A 193 -22.53 0.89 4.34
N PRO A 194 -21.80 0.65 3.24
CA PRO A 194 -20.35 0.83 3.22
C PRO A 194 -19.87 2.20 3.71
N LEU A 195 -20.54 3.29 3.33
CA LEU A 195 -20.19 4.63 3.77
C LEU A 195 -20.44 4.83 5.28
N LEU A 196 -21.55 4.31 5.80
CA LEU A 196 -21.87 4.36 7.22
C LEU A 196 -20.79 3.67 8.06
N LEU A 197 -20.33 2.50 7.61
CA LEU A 197 -19.27 1.76 8.28
C LEU A 197 -17.94 2.55 8.28
N GLN A 198 -17.59 3.26 7.18
CA GLN A 198 -16.41 4.11 7.18
C GLN A 198 -16.53 5.27 8.17
N ILE A 199 -17.69 5.92 8.25
CA ILE A 199 -17.93 7.01 9.21
C ILE A 199 -17.77 6.51 10.64
N LEU A 200 -18.31 5.33 10.96
CA LEU A 200 -18.13 4.71 12.28
C LEU A 200 -16.68 4.34 12.58
N ARG A 201 -15.95 3.79 11.61
CA ARG A 201 -14.51 3.49 11.75
C ARG A 201 -13.70 4.76 12.00
N ILE A 202 -13.97 5.85 11.27
CA ILE A 202 -13.32 7.15 11.47
C ILE A 202 -13.57 7.64 12.89
N GLY A 203 -14.84 7.73 13.32
CA GLY A 203 -15.17 8.19 14.66
C GLY A 203 -14.56 7.32 15.76
N SER A 204 -14.56 6.00 15.57
CA SER A 204 -13.93 5.07 16.52
C SER A 204 -12.41 5.24 16.58
N TYR A 205 -11.75 5.45 15.44
CA TYR A 205 -10.31 5.72 15.36
C TYR A 205 -9.95 7.04 16.06
N GLU A 206 -10.69 8.10 15.76
CA GLU A 206 -10.50 9.43 16.37
C GLU A 206 -10.66 9.40 17.90
N ILE A 207 -11.64 8.64 18.41
CA ILE A 207 -11.87 8.48 19.86
C ILE A 207 -10.77 7.63 20.50
N VAL A 208 -10.50 6.43 19.96
CA VAL A 208 -9.70 5.40 20.66
C VAL A 208 -8.20 5.57 20.45
N LYS A 209 -7.78 6.06 19.28
CA LYS A 209 -6.36 6.13 18.89
C LYS A 209 -5.81 7.54 18.80
N LEU A 210 -6.58 8.49 18.25
CA LEU A 210 -6.15 9.89 18.17
C LEU A 210 -6.47 10.70 19.42
N GLU A 211 -7.30 10.14 20.32
CA GLU A 211 -7.71 10.78 21.58
C GLU A 211 -8.26 12.20 21.39
N MET A 212 -8.95 12.41 20.27
CA MET A 212 -9.59 13.69 19.97
C MET A 212 -10.75 13.96 20.94
N PRO A 213 -11.15 15.23 21.15
CA PRO A 213 -12.28 15.59 22.02
C PRO A 213 -13.55 14.85 21.60
N SER A 214 -14.03 13.94 22.47
CA SER A 214 -15.08 12.97 22.16
C SER A 214 -16.37 13.62 21.68
N TYR A 215 -16.77 14.75 22.28
CA TYR A 215 -18.01 15.46 21.90
C TYR A 215 -17.94 15.97 20.44
N ALA A 216 -16.79 16.52 20.03
CA ALA A 216 -16.60 17.05 18.68
C ALA A 216 -16.55 15.89 17.66
N VAL A 217 -15.90 14.79 17.99
CA VAL A 217 -15.86 13.58 17.14
C VAL A 217 -17.27 13.04 16.90
N VAL A 218 -18.05 12.88 17.96
CA VAL A 218 -19.44 12.39 17.85
C VAL A 218 -20.29 13.33 17.01
N ASP A 219 -20.29 14.61 17.32
CA ASP A 219 -21.12 15.62 16.62
C ASP A 219 -20.81 15.66 15.12
N GLU A 220 -19.54 15.78 14.75
CA GLU A 220 -19.10 15.89 13.35
C GLU A 220 -19.36 14.61 12.54
N ASN A 221 -19.14 13.42 13.11
CA ASN A 221 -19.47 12.16 12.41
C ASN A 221 -20.99 11.96 12.28
N VAL A 222 -21.78 12.41 13.25
CA VAL A 222 -23.26 12.43 13.16
C VAL A 222 -23.73 13.38 12.06
N LYS A 223 -23.15 14.58 11.97
CA LYS A 223 -23.44 15.54 10.89
C LYS A 223 -23.13 14.94 9.53
N LEU A 224 -21.95 14.34 9.38
CA LEU A 224 -21.54 13.67 8.13
C LEU A 224 -22.53 12.57 7.74
N ALA A 225 -22.90 11.68 8.67
CA ALA A 225 -23.85 10.60 8.39
C ALA A 225 -25.25 11.10 8.01
N LYS A 226 -25.73 12.17 8.67
CA LYS A 226 -27.03 12.79 8.34
C LYS A 226 -27.01 13.43 6.95
N ALA A 227 -25.93 14.12 6.61
CA ALA A 227 -25.79 14.84 5.34
C ALA A 227 -25.58 13.87 4.15
N ALA A 228 -24.72 12.86 4.32
CA ALA A 228 -24.32 11.94 3.25
C ALA A 228 -25.29 10.77 3.04
N LEU A 229 -26.06 10.38 4.07
CA LEU A 229 -26.95 9.23 4.02
C LEU A 229 -28.39 9.65 4.39
N ARG A 230 -28.72 9.62 5.68
CA ARG A 230 -30.07 9.93 6.20
C ARG A 230 -30.06 10.16 7.71
N LEU A 231 -31.13 10.74 8.23
CA LEU A 231 -31.27 11.03 9.67
C LEU A 231 -31.10 9.79 10.55
N GLY A 232 -31.66 8.66 10.16
CA GLY A 232 -31.51 7.38 10.88
C GLY A 232 -30.08 6.90 10.97
N ALA A 233 -29.25 7.11 9.93
CA ALA A 233 -27.82 6.80 9.95
C ALA A 233 -27.09 7.66 11.00
N GLY A 234 -27.39 8.97 11.08
CA GLY A 234 -26.83 9.81 12.12
C GLY A 234 -27.22 9.39 13.54
N ASN A 235 -28.45 8.90 13.73
CA ASN A 235 -28.90 8.40 15.04
C ASN A 235 -28.09 7.13 15.45
N LEU A 236 -27.82 6.23 14.49
CA LEU A 236 -27.03 5.03 14.75
C LEU A 236 -25.56 5.41 15.08
N VAL A 237 -24.94 6.32 14.32
CA VAL A 237 -23.59 6.84 14.61
C VAL A 237 -23.54 7.42 16.02
N ASN A 238 -24.51 8.27 16.39
CA ASN A 238 -24.59 8.86 17.72
C ASN A 238 -24.68 7.78 18.81
N ALA A 239 -25.54 6.79 18.62
CA ALA A 239 -25.73 5.72 19.61
C ALA A 239 -24.45 4.88 19.82
N ILE A 240 -23.77 4.48 18.74
CA ILE A 240 -22.56 3.66 18.79
C ILE A 240 -21.39 4.46 19.36
N LEU A 241 -21.12 5.67 18.84
CA LEU A 241 -19.97 6.45 19.27
C LEU A 241 -20.09 6.95 20.71
N ARG A 242 -21.29 7.33 21.19
CA ARG A 242 -21.50 7.68 22.61
C ARG A 242 -21.25 6.49 23.55
N LYS A 243 -21.70 5.28 23.19
CA LYS A 243 -21.38 4.07 23.96
C LYS A 243 -19.88 3.81 23.99
N LEU A 244 -19.19 4.00 22.84
CA LEU A 244 -17.74 3.83 22.75
C LEU A 244 -16.99 4.82 23.65
N VAL A 245 -17.43 6.08 23.69
CA VAL A 245 -16.88 7.11 24.59
C VAL A 245 -17.00 6.66 26.06
N LEU A 246 -18.19 6.23 26.48
CA LEU A 246 -18.41 5.75 27.85
C LEU A 246 -17.50 4.56 28.21
N LEU A 247 -17.34 3.59 27.30
CA LEU A 247 -16.46 2.46 27.53
C LEU A 247 -14.98 2.88 27.64
N LYS A 248 -14.56 3.84 26.82
CA LYS A 248 -13.20 4.40 26.87
C LYS A 248 -12.95 5.13 28.19
N GLU A 249 -13.85 6.04 28.59
CA GLU A 249 -13.75 6.81 29.84
C GLU A 249 -13.71 5.92 31.09
N ASN A 250 -14.44 4.80 31.05
CA ASN A 250 -14.47 3.81 32.13
C ASN A 250 -13.33 2.76 32.04
N ASN A 251 -12.38 2.90 31.09
CA ASN A 251 -11.32 1.91 30.82
C ASN A 251 -11.84 0.48 30.61
N SER A 252 -13.04 0.34 30.04
CA SER A 252 -13.76 -0.92 29.84
C SER A 252 -13.95 -1.28 28.37
N LEU A 253 -13.04 -0.82 27.48
CA LEU A 253 -13.06 -1.22 26.09
C LEU A 253 -12.93 -2.75 25.97
N PRO A 254 -13.77 -3.40 25.16
CA PRO A 254 -13.71 -4.84 25.01
C PRO A 254 -12.38 -5.27 24.35
N VAL A 255 -11.75 -6.29 24.94
CA VAL A 255 -10.52 -6.90 24.45
C VAL A 255 -10.77 -8.39 24.25
N PRO A 256 -10.43 -8.97 23.09
CA PRO A 256 -10.54 -10.41 22.89
C PRO A 256 -9.65 -11.18 23.87
N LYS A 257 -10.17 -12.27 24.45
CA LYS A 257 -9.39 -13.16 25.29
C LYS A 257 -8.43 -13.98 24.45
N VAL A 258 -7.17 -14.03 24.86
CA VAL A 258 -6.13 -14.86 24.22
C VAL A 258 -6.04 -16.18 24.98
N ASP A 259 -7.04 -17.04 24.77
CA ASP A 259 -7.14 -18.36 25.38
C ASP A 259 -7.62 -19.39 24.32
N GLY A 260 -7.63 -20.67 24.69
CA GLY A 260 -8.10 -21.75 23.85
C GLY A 260 -7.04 -22.31 22.90
N ASP A 261 -7.50 -22.89 21.80
CA ASP A 261 -6.65 -23.51 20.78
C ASP A 261 -5.90 -22.46 19.91
N ASP A 262 -4.93 -22.90 19.12
CA ASP A 262 -4.12 -22.04 18.23
C ASP A 262 -4.98 -21.18 17.30
N ARG A 263 -6.17 -21.66 16.91
CA ARG A 263 -7.10 -20.92 16.04
C ARG A 263 -7.77 -19.78 16.79
N GLN A 264 -8.14 -20.02 18.03
CA GLN A 264 -8.76 -19.02 18.89
C GLN A 264 -7.74 -17.95 19.28
N GLN A 265 -6.53 -18.36 19.68
CA GLN A 265 -5.42 -17.44 19.96
C GLN A 265 -5.07 -16.59 18.75
N ALA A 266 -4.93 -17.18 17.55
CA ALA A 266 -4.66 -16.42 16.32
C ALA A 266 -5.78 -15.42 15.99
N ARG A 267 -7.05 -15.74 16.23
CA ARG A 267 -8.17 -14.81 16.04
C ARG A 267 -8.13 -13.65 17.03
N ALA A 268 -7.84 -13.93 18.30
CA ALA A 268 -7.71 -12.92 19.33
C ALA A 268 -6.56 -11.96 19.03
N LEU A 269 -5.36 -12.47 18.76
CA LEU A 269 -4.18 -11.67 18.40
C LEU A 269 -4.41 -10.87 17.10
N ALA A 270 -5.02 -11.49 16.10
CA ALA A 270 -5.39 -10.80 14.85
C ALA A 270 -6.31 -9.61 15.11
N THR A 271 -7.21 -9.70 16.09
CA THR A 271 -8.11 -8.61 16.44
C THR A 271 -7.41 -7.56 17.28
N ILE A 272 -6.66 -7.94 18.31
CA ILE A 272 -5.91 -7.03 19.19
C ILE A 272 -4.93 -6.18 18.37
N HIS A 273 -4.17 -6.81 17.48
CA HIS A 273 -3.15 -6.16 16.66
C HIS A 273 -3.64 -5.75 15.26
N SER A 274 -4.92 -5.93 14.97
CA SER A 274 -5.55 -5.52 13.69
C SER A 274 -4.87 -6.08 12.44
N HIS A 275 -4.77 -7.41 12.35
CA HIS A 275 -4.24 -8.12 11.19
C HIS A 275 -5.22 -9.20 10.69
N PRO A 276 -5.12 -9.67 9.44
CA PRO A 276 -5.82 -10.86 8.98
C PRO A 276 -5.38 -12.12 9.75
N VAL A 277 -6.33 -13.00 10.08
CA VAL A 277 -6.04 -14.24 10.83
C VAL A 277 -5.04 -15.15 10.11
N TRP A 278 -5.13 -15.24 8.78
CA TRP A 278 -4.22 -16.05 8.00
C TRP A 278 -2.75 -15.60 8.10
N MET A 279 -2.51 -14.27 8.15
CA MET A 279 -1.16 -13.72 8.35
C MET A 279 -0.63 -14.08 9.73
N VAL A 280 -1.44 -13.90 10.78
CA VAL A 280 -1.04 -14.23 12.15
C VAL A 280 -0.68 -15.70 12.28
N ARG A 281 -1.53 -16.60 11.77
CA ARG A 281 -1.24 -18.04 11.77
C ARG A 281 0.04 -18.38 11.02
N ARG A 282 0.26 -17.76 9.87
CA ARG A 282 1.45 -17.95 9.07
C ARG A 282 2.71 -17.51 9.82
N TRP A 283 2.71 -16.31 10.38
CA TRP A 283 3.84 -15.79 11.16
C TRP A 283 4.10 -16.60 12.42
N THR A 284 3.08 -17.03 13.13
CA THR A 284 3.23 -17.88 14.31
C THR A 284 3.91 -19.22 13.98
N ASN A 285 3.65 -19.77 12.79
CA ASN A 285 4.23 -21.04 12.36
C ASN A 285 5.74 -20.94 12.09
N TYR A 286 6.22 -19.86 11.45
CA TYR A 286 7.64 -19.79 11.06
C TYR A 286 8.49 -18.84 11.91
N LEU A 287 7.90 -17.86 12.61
CA LEU A 287 8.63 -17.00 13.54
C LEU A 287 8.49 -17.44 15.01
N GLY A 288 7.47 -18.24 15.32
CA GLY A 288 7.02 -18.48 16.68
C GLY A 288 6.11 -17.36 17.19
N LEU A 289 5.43 -17.62 18.33
CA LEU A 289 4.40 -16.73 18.86
C LEU A 289 4.96 -15.35 19.27
N GLU A 290 6.08 -15.33 19.96
CA GLU A 290 6.67 -14.11 20.52
C GLU A 290 7.10 -13.14 19.41
N ASP A 291 7.83 -13.60 18.42
CA ASP A 291 8.29 -12.76 17.32
C ASP A 291 7.16 -12.36 16.37
N ALA A 292 6.13 -13.21 16.21
CA ALA A 292 4.91 -12.83 15.50
C ALA A 292 4.17 -11.67 16.20
N ILE A 293 4.09 -11.66 17.53
CA ILE A 293 3.53 -10.55 18.30
C ILE A 293 4.39 -9.29 18.13
N LYS A 294 5.71 -9.39 18.27
CA LYS A 294 6.63 -8.25 18.04
C LYS A 294 6.45 -7.64 16.65
N LEU A 295 6.32 -8.50 15.63
CA LEU A 295 6.08 -8.06 14.26
C LEU A 295 4.75 -7.33 14.11
N MET A 296 3.67 -7.85 14.69
CA MET A 296 2.36 -7.19 14.67
C MET A 296 2.38 -5.84 15.39
N VAL A 297 3.11 -5.74 16.50
CA VAL A 297 3.32 -4.47 17.23
C VAL A 297 4.08 -3.50 16.34
N TRP A 298 5.22 -3.91 15.76
CA TRP A 298 6.00 -3.10 14.81
C TRP A 298 5.16 -2.58 13.65
N ASN A 299 4.37 -3.45 13.02
CA ASN A 299 3.50 -3.07 11.91
C ASN A 299 2.47 -1.98 12.28
N ASN A 300 2.20 -1.79 13.57
CA ASN A 300 1.26 -0.80 14.10
C ASN A 300 1.93 0.46 14.63
N THR A 301 3.26 0.54 14.68
CA THR A 301 3.98 1.77 15.03
C THR A 301 3.87 2.80 13.90
N ASP A 302 4.13 4.05 14.23
CA ASP A 302 4.30 5.09 13.22
C ASP A 302 5.51 4.75 12.34
N PRO A 303 5.40 4.88 11.03
CA PRO A 303 6.49 4.49 10.14
C PRO A 303 7.69 5.43 10.28
N CYS A 304 8.87 4.86 10.51
CA CYS A 304 10.13 5.54 10.36
C CYS A 304 10.53 5.56 8.87
N PHE A 305 10.92 6.72 8.37
CA PHE A 305 11.36 6.88 6.99
C PHE A 305 12.87 7.06 6.92
N SER A 306 13.47 6.57 5.84
CA SER A 306 14.86 6.89 5.52
C SER A 306 14.91 7.73 4.27
N ILE A 307 15.81 8.70 4.25
CA ILE A 307 16.10 9.54 3.09
C ILE A 307 17.55 9.36 2.71
N ARG A 308 17.81 9.31 1.40
CA ARG A 308 19.13 9.17 0.82
C ARG A 308 19.54 10.48 0.16
N ALA A 309 20.72 11.01 0.50
CA ALA A 309 21.31 12.15 -0.15
C ALA A 309 21.63 11.86 -1.63
N ASN A 310 21.57 12.86 -2.48
CA ASN A 310 21.89 12.71 -3.90
C ASN A 310 23.32 13.18 -4.20
N THR A 311 24.25 12.28 -4.08
CA THR A 311 25.68 12.54 -4.29
C THR A 311 26.04 12.89 -5.74
N ASN A 312 25.21 12.50 -6.72
CA ASN A 312 25.41 12.90 -8.13
C ASN A 312 25.23 14.41 -8.35
N LYS A 313 24.47 15.08 -7.49
CA LYS A 313 24.34 16.55 -7.46
C LYS A 313 25.39 17.23 -6.59
N GLY A 314 26.38 16.50 -6.10
CA GLY A 314 27.32 17.01 -5.10
C GLY A 314 26.67 17.27 -3.73
N PHE A 315 25.44 16.80 -3.49
CA PHE A 315 24.74 16.97 -2.22
C PHE A 315 24.99 15.74 -1.34
N THR A 316 25.84 15.90 -0.36
CA THR A 316 26.31 14.83 0.51
C THR A 316 25.38 14.58 1.70
N ARG A 317 25.64 13.52 2.46
CA ARG A 317 24.96 13.30 3.75
C ARG A 317 25.20 14.45 4.74
N ALA A 318 26.39 15.07 4.72
CA ALA A 318 26.68 16.21 5.58
C ALA A 318 25.81 17.43 5.23
N ASP A 319 25.61 17.71 3.94
CA ASP A 319 24.71 18.77 3.48
C ASP A 319 23.27 18.48 3.86
N LEU A 320 22.83 17.23 3.71
CA LEU A 320 21.50 16.80 4.14
C LEU A 320 21.30 17.00 5.65
N VAL A 321 22.28 16.63 6.46
CA VAL A 321 22.26 16.82 7.92
C VAL A 321 22.18 18.32 8.27
N ALA A 322 22.97 19.18 7.61
CA ALA A 322 22.90 20.63 7.82
C ALA A 322 21.50 21.19 7.53
N GLU A 323 20.86 20.74 6.43
CA GLU A 323 19.48 21.14 6.11
C GLU A 323 18.47 20.64 7.18
N LEU A 324 18.62 19.39 7.66
CA LEU A 324 17.76 18.86 8.72
C LEU A 324 17.89 19.62 10.04
N GLN A 325 19.11 20.04 10.40
CA GLN A 325 19.37 20.88 11.57
C GLN A 325 18.71 22.26 11.43
N ASN A 326 18.86 22.90 10.27
CA ASN A 326 18.22 24.18 9.96
C ASN A 326 16.67 24.08 10.07
N LEU A 327 16.10 22.98 9.62
CA LEU A 327 14.67 22.68 9.69
C LEU A 327 14.21 22.19 11.08
N LYS A 328 15.15 21.97 12.02
CA LYS A 328 14.90 21.39 13.34
C LYS A 328 14.18 20.04 13.26
N VAL A 329 14.51 19.23 12.26
CA VAL A 329 14.00 17.88 12.07
C VAL A 329 14.91 16.90 12.83
N PRO A 330 14.40 16.11 13.79
CA PRO A 330 15.19 15.09 14.44
C PRO A 330 15.54 13.97 13.44
N TYR A 331 16.77 13.53 13.49
CA TYR A 331 17.32 12.52 12.58
C TYR A 331 18.30 11.59 13.30
N GLU A 332 18.48 10.41 12.72
CA GLU A 332 19.55 9.47 13.07
C GLU A 332 20.35 9.13 11.81
N LEU A 333 21.67 9.04 11.93
CA LEU A 333 22.52 8.58 10.82
C LEU A 333 22.34 7.08 10.63
N SER A 334 22.26 6.64 9.37
CA SER A 334 22.34 5.22 9.10
C SER A 334 23.68 4.65 9.55
N LEU A 335 23.63 3.51 10.24
CA LEU A 335 24.81 2.77 10.66
C LEU A 335 25.39 1.88 9.55
N HIS A 336 24.64 1.72 8.45
CA HIS A 336 24.91 0.71 7.42
C HIS A 336 25.13 1.29 6.02
N LEU A 337 24.66 2.51 5.78
CA LEU A 337 24.68 3.17 4.47
C LEU A 337 25.09 4.64 4.63
N ASP A 338 26.20 5.02 4.00
CA ASP A 338 26.81 6.35 4.19
C ASP A 338 25.96 7.51 3.68
N ASP A 339 25.12 7.29 2.67
CA ASP A 339 24.27 8.34 2.10
C ASP A 339 22.89 8.45 2.78
N PHE A 340 22.59 7.62 3.79
CA PHE A 340 21.25 7.51 4.38
C PHE A 340 21.14 8.16 5.76
N VAL A 341 19.95 8.74 5.99
CA VAL A 341 19.55 9.34 7.26
C VAL A 341 18.13 8.87 7.59
N ARG A 342 17.89 8.45 8.85
CA ARG A 342 16.57 8.06 9.35
C ARG A 342 15.82 9.26 9.88
N ILE A 343 14.51 9.32 9.58
CA ILE A 343 13.59 10.39 9.97
C ILE A 343 12.39 9.79 10.68
N GLU A 344 12.31 9.97 11.99
CA GLU A 344 11.14 9.54 12.75
C GLU A 344 9.96 10.51 12.62
N LYS A 345 10.27 11.81 12.61
CA LYS A 345 9.30 12.90 12.61
C LYS A 345 9.77 14.06 11.74
N GLY A 346 8.82 14.87 11.27
CA GLY A 346 9.17 16.11 10.57
C GLY A 346 9.36 15.97 9.07
N MET A 347 9.03 14.84 8.48
CA MET A 347 9.13 14.61 7.03
C MET A 347 8.37 15.66 6.21
N GLN A 348 7.26 16.19 6.75
CA GLN A 348 6.52 17.29 6.12
C GLN A 348 7.37 18.56 5.96
N LEU A 349 8.24 18.88 6.90
CA LEU A 349 9.15 20.01 6.81
C LEU A 349 10.14 19.83 5.66
N ILE A 350 10.66 18.62 5.48
CA ILE A 350 11.56 18.24 4.36
C ILE A 350 10.86 18.43 3.01
N ILE A 351 9.58 18.02 2.93
CA ILE A 351 8.76 18.19 1.72
C ILE A 351 8.51 19.67 1.44
N GLN A 352 8.14 20.46 2.46
CA GLN A 352 7.88 21.90 2.35
C GLN A 352 9.14 22.69 1.99
N ALA A 353 10.30 22.30 2.52
CA ALA A 353 11.61 22.85 2.15
C ALA A 353 12.00 22.52 0.69
N GLY A 354 11.25 21.63 0.03
CA GLY A 354 11.47 21.30 -1.37
C GLY A 354 12.69 20.44 -1.65
N LEU A 355 13.30 19.80 -0.65
CA LEU A 355 14.51 18.97 -0.84
C LEU A 355 14.26 17.83 -1.83
N LEU A 356 13.12 17.14 -1.71
CA LEU A 356 12.70 16.11 -2.65
C LEU A 356 12.40 16.67 -4.04
N LYS A 357 11.70 17.82 -4.12
CA LYS A 357 11.34 18.46 -5.39
C LYS A 357 12.54 18.97 -6.17
N ARG A 358 13.61 19.38 -5.47
CA ARG A 358 14.89 19.78 -6.08
C ARG A 358 15.78 18.58 -6.44
N GLY A 359 15.38 17.35 -6.09
CA GLY A 359 16.16 16.14 -6.32
C GLY A 359 17.43 16.05 -5.49
N LEU A 360 17.52 16.76 -4.36
CA LEU A 360 18.67 16.74 -3.46
C LEU A 360 18.72 15.49 -2.59
N CYS A 361 17.56 14.91 -2.33
CA CYS A 361 17.43 13.63 -1.65
C CYS A 361 16.24 12.84 -2.17
N SER A 362 16.16 11.58 -1.83
CA SER A 362 15.04 10.68 -2.14
C SER A 362 14.64 9.87 -0.92
N VAL A 363 13.34 9.55 -0.83
CA VAL A 363 12.84 8.62 0.19
C VAL A 363 13.13 7.20 -0.28
N GLN A 364 13.93 6.47 0.49
CA GLN A 364 14.26 5.07 0.22
C GLN A 364 14.54 4.37 1.54
N ASP A 365 13.92 3.21 1.79
CA ASP A 365 14.24 2.43 2.97
C ASP A 365 15.65 1.87 2.91
N GLU A 366 16.34 1.81 4.06
CA GLU A 366 17.68 1.25 4.16
C GLU A 366 17.75 -0.20 3.70
N SER A 367 16.69 -0.98 3.95
CA SER A 367 16.63 -2.37 3.49
C SER A 367 16.72 -2.48 1.97
N ALA A 368 16.07 -1.56 1.23
CA ALA A 368 16.18 -1.47 -0.22
C ALA A 368 17.55 -0.94 -0.67
N GLY A 369 18.17 -0.07 0.10
CA GLY A 369 19.56 0.39 -0.10
C GLY A 369 20.55 -0.77 0.02
N LEU A 370 20.41 -1.60 1.06
CA LEU A 370 21.27 -2.77 1.28
C LEU A 370 21.12 -3.83 0.14
N VAL A 371 19.94 -3.96 -0.47
CA VAL A 371 19.80 -4.77 -1.69
C VAL A 371 20.69 -4.24 -2.82
N VAL A 372 20.80 -2.92 -3.00
CA VAL A 372 21.71 -2.33 -4.01
C VAL A 372 23.19 -2.62 -3.67
N MET A 373 23.54 -2.65 -2.38
CA MET A 373 24.89 -3.08 -1.98
C MET A 373 25.15 -4.56 -2.33
N VAL A 374 24.14 -5.42 -2.25
CA VAL A 374 24.23 -6.82 -2.73
C VAL A 374 24.43 -6.90 -4.25
N VAL A 375 23.82 -5.98 -5.02
CA VAL A 375 24.09 -5.88 -6.48
C VAL A 375 25.54 -5.48 -6.73
N ASP A 376 26.09 -4.57 -5.91
CA ASP A 376 27.47 -4.05 -6.03
C ASP A 376 27.74 -3.43 -7.41
N PRO A 377 26.97 -2.42 -7.86
CA PRO A 377 27.16 -1.80 -9.17
C PRO A 377 28.55 -1.16 -9.30
N LYS A 378 29.25 -1.38 -10.43
CA LYS A 378 30.58 -0.81 -10.72
C LYS A 378 30.56 0.00 -12.00
N PRO A 379 31.35 1.08 -12.09
CA PRO A 379 31.53 1.84 -13.34
C PRO A 379 31.92 0.92 -14.51
N GLY A 380 31.32 1.15 -15.65
CA GLY A 380 31.56 0.37 -16.89
C GLY A 380 30.67 -0.87 -17.06
N GLU A 381 29.89 -1.26 -16.04
CA GLU A 381 29.01 -2.43 -16.12
C GLU A 381 27.71 -2.14 -16.87
N SER A 382 27.18 -3.19 -17.47
CA SER A 382 25.81 -3.26 -17.99
C SER A 382 24.93 -3.99 -16.96
N ILE A 383 23.88 -3.34 -16.51
CA ILE A 383 22.95 -3.88 -15.49
C ILE A 383 21.54 -3.92 -16.07
N ILE A 384 20.78 -4.98 -15.80
CA ILE A 384 19.34 -5.05 -16.09
C ILE A 384 18.59 -5.04 -14.75
N ASP A 385 17.63 -4.10 -14.62
CA ASP A 385 16.66 -4.07 -13.53
C ASP A 385 15.30 -4.52 -14.07
N CYS A 386 14.86 -5.73 -13.69
CA CYS A 386 13.78 -6.45 -14.35
C CYS A 386 12.37 -6.00 -13.95
N CYS A 387 12.19 -5.40 -12.79
CA CYS A 387 10.92 -4.85 -12.30
C CYS A 387 11.18 -3.46 -11.70
N ALA A 388 11.80 -2.60 -12.51
CA ALA A 388 12.52 -1.41 -12.09
C ALA A 388 11.67 -0.31 -11.46
N ALA A 389 10.42 -0.14 -11.94
CA ALA A 389 9.63 1.02 -11.58
C ALA A 389 8.99 0.91 -10.17
N PRO A 390 8.96 2.03 -9.42
CA PRO A 390 9.18 3.42 -9.81
C PRO A 390 10.64 3.91 -9.77
N GLY A 391 11.64 3.06 -9.46
CA GLY A 391 13.03 3.38 -9.70
C GLY A 391 13.94 3.53 -8.47
N GLY A 392 13.47 3.26 -7.26
CA GLY A 392 14.28 3.47 -6.06
C GLY A 392 15.65 2.77 -6.09
N LYS A 393 15.67 1.47 -6.45
CA LYS A 393 16.90 0.69 -6.60
C LYS A 393 17.68 1.09 -7.87
N THR A 394 16.99 1.27 -9.00
CA THR A 394 17.58 1.72 -10.28
C THR A 394 18.38 3.00 -10.11
N LEU A 395 17.77 4.03 -9.48
CA LEU A 395 18.41 5.33 -9.25
C LEU A 395 19.61 5.23 -8.31
N PHE A 396 19.56 4.36 -7.32
CA PHE A 396 20.68 4.15 -6.42
C PHE A 396 21.80 3.33 -7.09
N MET A 397 21.48 2.33 -7.90
CA MET A 397 22.49 1.66 -8.75
C MET A 397 23.16 2.65 -9.70
N ALA A 398 22.39 3.52 -10.34
CA ALA A 398 22.90 4.53 -11.27
C ALA A 398 23.88 5.49 -10.60
N SER A 399 23.70 5.85 -9.33
CA SER A 399 24.64 6.69 -8.60
C SER A 399 26.01 6.02 -8.42
N HIS A 400 26.07 4.70 -8.31
CA HIS A 400 27.34 3.97 -8.17
C HIS A 400 28.09 3.77 -9.50
N LEU A 401 27.43 3.96 -10.64
CA LEU A 401 28.09 3.89 -11.94
C LEU A 401 28.96 5.11 -12.25
N ASN A 402 28.85 6.19 -11.48
CA ASN A 402 29.64 7.41 -11.67
C ASN A 402 29.63 7.92 -13.13
N GLY A 403 28.48 7.83 -13.79
CA GLY A 403 28.31 8.26 -15.18
C GLY A 403 28.87 7.30 -16.24
N ASN A 404 29.44 6.17 -15.87
CA ASN A 404 30.01 5.18 -16.77
C ASN A 404 29.32 3.82 -16.60
N GLY A 405 28.63 3.36 -17.64
CA GLY A 405 27.84 2.12 -17.63
C GLY A 405 26.42 2.35 -18.12
N ASN A 406 25.60 1.30 -18.10
CA ASN A 406 24.20 1.40 -18.52
C ASN A 406 23.30 0.52 -17.68
N ILE A 407 22.11 1.03 -17.31
CA ILE A 407 21.06 0.28 -16.64
C ILE A 407 19.84 0.19 -17.57
N TYR A 408 19.47 -1.01 -17.99
CA TYR A 408 18.22 -1.28 -18.67
C TYR A 408 17.12 -1.49 -17.62
N ALA A 409 16.28 -0.49 -17.44
CA ALA A 409 15.19 -0.48 -16.48
C ALA A 409 13.89 -0.96 -17.13
N ILE A 410 13.52 -2.22 -16.90
CA ILE A 410 12.35 -2.88 -17.51
C ILE A 410 11.19 -2.88 -16.54
N ASP A 411 10.01 -2.47 -16.98
CA ASP A 411 8.76 -2.62 -16.21
C ASP A 411 7.57 -2.66 -17.19
N ILE A 412 6.56 -3.42 -16.84
CA ILE A 412 5.33 -3.53 -17.64
C ILE A 412 4.48 -2.24 -17.54
N ASN A 413 4.61 -1.47 -16.44
CA ASN A 413 3.76 -0.32 -16.17
C ASN A 413 4.36 0.99 -16.69
N LYS A 414 3.80 1.47 -17.81
CA LYS A 414 4.21 2.71 -18.48
C LYS A 414 4.14 3.94 -17.55
N GLY A 415 3.10 4.04 -16.73
CA GLY A 415 2.92 5.19 -15.81
C GLY A 415 4.02 5.26 -14.76
N ARG A 416 4.38 4.11 -14.18
CA ARG A 416 5.46 4.01 -13.19
C ARG A 416 6.85 4.24 -13.83
N LEU A 417 7.08 3.74 -15.05
CA LEU A 417 8.32 4.03 -15.80
C LEU A 417 8.48 5.52 -16.11
N ARG A 418 7.38 6.24 -16.34
CA ARG A 418 7.43 7.69 -16.51
C ARG A 418 7.94 8.37 -15.25
N ILE A 419 7.46 7.95 -14.06
CA ILE A 419 7.95 8.47 -12.78
C ILE A 419 9.45 8.20 -12.61
N LEU A 420 9.91 6.98 -12.93
CA LEU A 420 11.33 6.64 -12.90
C LEU A 420 12.14 7.59 -13.82
N LYS A 421 11.69 7.80 -15.06
CA LYS A 421 12.38 8.68 -16.02
C LYS A 421 12.43 10.13 -15.54
N GLU A 422 11.32 10.66 -15.04
CA GLU A 422 11.25 12.03 -14.49
C GLU A 422 12.18 12.18 -13.28
N THR A 423 12.19 11.18 -12.38
CA THR A 423 13.07 11.18 -11.20
C THR A 423 14.54 11.01 -11.57
N ALA A 424 14.86 10.20 -12.60
CA ALA A 424 16.23 10.05 -13.10
C ALA A 424 16.79 11.37 -13.66
N MET A 425 15.96 12.13 -14.40
CA MET A 425 16.33 13.48 -14.85
C MET A 425 16.55 14.43 -13.67
N LEU A 426 15.63 14.39 -12.69
CA LEU A 426 15.71 15.22 -11.49
C LEU A 426 16.96 14.93 -10.65
N GLN A 427 17.40 13.67 -10.58
CA GLN A 427 18.59 13.23 -9.85
C GLN A 427 19.89 13.26 -10.67
N GLU A 428 19.83 13.69 -11.95
CA GLU A 428 20.97 13.81 -12.87
C GLU A 428 21.68 12.49 -13.21
N VAL A 429 20.92 11.38 -13.22
CA VAL A 429 21.41 10.04 -13.57
C VAL A 429 20.76 9.46 -14.83
N SER A 430 19.97 10.26 -15.56
CA SER A 430 19.20 9.78 -16.71
C SER A 430 20.07 9.30 -17.88
N HIS A 431 21.33 9.76 -17.98
CA HIS A 431 22.26 9.43 -19.05
C HIS A 431 22.75 7.97 -19.00
N VAL A 432 22.71 7.32 -17.83
CA VAL A 432 23.06 5.90 -17.65
C VAL A 432 21.85 4.98 -17.55
N ILE A 433 20.62 5.48 -17.70
CA ILE A 433 19.39 4.68 -17.56
C ILE A 433 18.60 4.65 -18.87
N THR A 434 18.36 3.46 -19.38
CA THR A 434 17.48 3.18 -20.51
C THR A 434 16.19 2.53 -20.02
N THR A 435 15.06 3.24 -20.09
CA THR A 435 13.76 2.72 -19.65
C THR A 435 13.09 1.92 -20.78
N ILE A 436 12.62 0.70 -20.49
CA ILE A 436 12.00 -0.21 -21.43
C ILE A 436 10.64 -0.65 -20.88
N GLN A 437 9.56 -0.32 -21.61
CA GLN A 437 8.24 -0.84 -21.29
C GLN A 437 8.05 -2.22 -21.92
N ALA A 438 8.15 -3.28 -21.13
CA ALA A 438 7.97 -4.64 -21.60
C ALA A 438 7.51 -5.57 -20.48
N ASP A 439 6.85 -6.65 -20.82
CA ASP A 439 6.78 -7.85 -20.02
C ASP A 439 8.16 -8.52 -20.04
N LEU A 440 8.69 -8.91 -18.87
CA LEU A 440 10.05 -9.45 -18.76
C LEU A 440 10.24 -10.75 -19.54
N HIS A 441 9.24 -11.64 -19.50
CA HIS A 441 9.31 -12.92 -20.23
C HIS A 441 9.40 -12.68 -21.74
N VAL A 442 8.52 -11.82 -22.27
CA VAL A 442 8.52 -11.44 -23.69
C VAL A 442 9.81 -10.72 -24.08
N PHE A 443 10.35 -9.88 -23.19
CA PHE A 443 11.62 -9.19 -23.43
C PHE A 443 12.78 -10.17 -23.52
N ALA A 444 12.87 -11.11 -22.59
CA ALA A 444 13.93 -12.12 -22.52
C ALA A 444 13.93 -13.06 -23.75
N GLU A 445 12.74 -13.40 -24.26
CA GLU A 445 12.61 -14.24 -25.46
C GLU A 445 13.01 -13.52 -26.76
N LYS A 446 12.74 -12.21 -26.87
CA LYS A 446 12.89 -11.45 -28.13
C LYS A 446 14.22 -10.71 -28.24
N ASN A 447 15.01 -10.64 -27.19
CA ASN A 447 16.22 -9.83 -27.16
C ASN A 447 17.42 -10.65 -26.68
N ASP A 448 18.53 -10.56 -27.43
CA ASP A 448 19.81 -11.16 -27.05
C ASP A 448 20.64 -10.29 -26.09
N VAL A 449 20.01 -9.33 -25.43
CA VAL A 449 20.70 -8.46 -24.48
C VAL A 449 21.14 -9.29 -23.27
N LYS A 450 22.44 -9.26 -22.97
CA LYS A 450 23.03 -9.89 -21.78
C LYS A 450 23.74 -8.83 -20.95
N ALA A 451 23.61 -8.91 -19.64
CA ALA A 451 24.21 -7.96 -18.70
C ALA A 451 25.21 -8.64 -17.74
N ASP A 452 26.11 -7.85 -17.22
CA ASP A 452 27.05 -8.28 -16.18
C ASP A 452 26.33 -8.61 -14.90
N LYS A 453 25.28 -7.84 -14.59
CA LYS A 453 24.40 -8.03 -13.44
C LYS A 453 22.94 -7.89 -13.82
N VAL A 454 22.11 -8.74 -13.29
CA VAL A 454 20.64 -8.69 -13.45
C VAL A 454 20.00 -8.66 -12.07
N LEU A 455 19.26 -7.60 -11.79
CA LEU A 455 18.43 -7.49 -10.60
C LEU A 455 16.98 -7.84 -10.93
N LEU A 456 16.45 -8.85 -10.29
CA LEU A 456 15.03 -9.13 -10.26
C LEU A 456 14.47 -8.72 -8.88
N ASP A 457 14.00 -7.47 -8.76
CA ASP A 457 13.22 -7.03 -7.60
C ASP A 457 11.77 -7.50 -7.78
N ALA A 458 11.53 -8.76 -7.38
CA ALA A 458 10.35 -9.49 -7.79
C ALA A 458 9.04 -8.93 -7.18
N PRO A 459 7.95 -8.91 -7.94
CA PRO A 459 6.63 -8.70 -7.37
C PRO A 459 6.36 -9.71 -6.26
N CYS A 460 6.00 -9.22 -5.07
CA CYS A 460 5.83 -10.05 -3.88
C CYS A 460 4.62 -9.62 -3.04
N SER A 461 4.37 -10.33 -1.96
CA SER A 461 3.29 -10.00 -1.02
C SER A 461 3.46 -8.65 -0.34
N GLY A 462 4.71 -8.21 -0.13
CA GLY A 462 5.03 -6.99 0.60
C GLY A 462 4.85 -7.14 2.12
N LEU A 463 4.91 -8.35 2.66
CA LEU A 463 4.71 -8.60 4.10
C LEU A 463 5.82 -8.01 4.99
N GLY A 464 6.94 -7.58 4.40
CA GLY A 464 8.02 -6.91 5.11
C GLY A 464 7.82 -5.39 5.32
N VAL A 465 6.85 -4.76 4.62
CA VAL A 465 6.68 -3.29 4.60
C VAL A 465 5.34 -2.81 5.20
N LEU A 466 4.68 -3.65 6.01
CA LEU A 466 3.32 -3.40 6.50
C LEU A 466 3.20 -2.22 7.48
N SER A 467 4.28 -1.77 8.11
CA SER A 467 4.29 -0.55 8.92
C SER A 467 4.01 0.69 8.07
N LYS A 468 4.55 0.72 6.84
CA LYS A 468 4.41 1.79 5.86
C LYS A 468 3.23 1.58 4.91
N ARG A 469 2.92 0.30 4.60
CA ARG A 469 1.88 -0.13 3.66
C ARG A 469 0.80 -0.96 4.35
N ALA A 470 0.10 -0.34 5.32
CA ALA A 470 -0.93 -1.02 6.11
C ALA A 470 -2.11 -1.55 5.27
N ASP A 471 -2.36 -0.97 4.10
CA ASP A 471 -3.40 -1.39 3.14
C ASP A 471 -3.16 -2.79 2.58
N LEU A 472 -1.90 -3.22 2.45
CA LEU A 472 -1.57 -4.56 1.97
C LEU A 472 -2.13 -5.68 2.85
N ARG A 473 -2.32 -5.43 4.15
CA ARG A 473 -2.95 -6.41 5.07
C ARG A 473 -4.30 -6.88 4.56
N TRP A 474 -5.07 -5.95 3.99
CA TRP A 474 -6.47 -6.17 3.58
C TRP A 474 -6.62 -6.50 2.11
N ASN A 475 -5.63 -6.10 1.30
CA ASN A 475 -5.60 -6.33 -0.14
C ASN A 475 -4.96 -7.67 -0.52
N ARG A 476 -4.24 -8.33 0.42
CA ARG A 476 -3.63 -9.65 0.21
C ARG A 476 -4.50 -10.75 0.81
N LYS A 477 -4.63 -11.84 0.05
CA LYS A 477 -5.30 -13.08 0.45
C LYS A 477 -4.27 -14.22 0.45
N LEU A 478 -4.60 -15.33 1.09
CA LEU A 478 -3.72 -16.50 1.11
C LEU A 478 -3.52 -17.08 -0.31
N GLU A 479 -4.56 -17.04 -1.13
CA GLU A 479 -4.51 -17.52 -2.52
C GLU A 479 -3.55 -16.71 -3.40
N ASP A 480 -3.37 -15.41 -3.09
CA ASP A 480 -2.42 -14.54 -3.82
C ASP A 480 -0.97 -15.00 -3.62
N MET A 481 -0.64 -15.63 -2.47
CA MET A 481 0.70 -16.14 -2.20
C MET A 481 1.11 -17.21 -3.23
N GLU A 482 0.20 -18.13 -3.56
CA GLU A 482 0.48 -19.16 -4.56
C GLU A 482 0.65 -18.59 -5.98
N GLN A 483 -0.12 -17.56 -6.32
CA GLN A 483 0.02 -16.89 -7.62
C GLN A 483 1.35 -16.12 -7.71
N LEU A 484 1.74 -15.45 -6.62
CA LEU A 484 3.00 -14.72 -6.56
C LEU A 484 4.21 -15.66 -6.67
N LYS A 485 4.19 -16.82 -5.99
CA LYS A 485 5.26 -17.82 -6.10
C LYS A 485 5.47 -18.29 -7.55
N LYS A 486 4.39 -18.62 -8.25
CA LYS A 486 4.43 -19.01 -9.66
C LYS A 486 4.99 -17.91 -10.55
N LEU A 487 4.54 -16.66 -10.32
CA LEU A 487 5.03 -15.50 -11.05
C LEU A 487 6.53 -15.29 -10.79
N GLN A 488 6.97 -15.39 -9.54
CA GLN A 488 8.37 -15.25 -9.15
C GLN A 488 9.25 -16.31 -9.81
N ASP A 489 8.80 -17.56 -9.87
CA ASP A 489 9.53 -18.63 -10.58
C ASP A 489 9.67 -18.31 -12.09
N THR A 490 8.58 -17.92 -12.76
CA THR A 490 8.61 -17.53 -14.18
C THR A 490 9.54 -16.35 -14.44
N LEU A 491 9.51 -15.34 -13.56
CA LEU A 491 10.38 -14.16 -13.70
C LEU A 491 11.85 -14.50 -13.42
N LEU A 492 12.15 -15.39 -12.46
CA LEU A 492 13.50 -15.87 -12.20
C LEU A 492 14.07 -16.62 -13.41
N ASP A 493 13.29 -17.53 -14.00
CA ASP A 493 13.70 -18.27 -15.19
C ASP A 493 13.96 -17.30 -16.37
N SER A 494 13.11 -16.29 -16.55
CA SER A 494 13.30 -15.27 -17.59
C SER A 494 14.54 -14.39 -17.34
N ALA A 495 14.73 -13.93 -16.09
CA ALA A 495 15.86 -13.09 -15.70
C ALA A 495 17.21 -13.83 -15.84
N SER A 496 17.24 -15.13 -15.57
CA SER A 496 18.45 -15.95 -15.67
C SER A 496 19.03 -15.98 -17.09
N THR A 497 18.17 -15.94 -18.11
CA THR A 497 18.60 -15.91 -19.51
C THR A 497 19.32 -14.63 -19.89
N LEU A 498 19.08 -13.52 -19.19
CA LEU A 498 19.66 -12.20 -19.44
C LEU A 498 21.05 -12.01 -18.81
N VAL A 499 21.51 -12.96 -17.99
CA VAL A 499 22.82 -12.89 -17.33
C VAL A 499 23.90 -13.38 -18.29
N LYS A 500 25.02 -12.66 -18.42
CA LYS A 500 26.21 -13.15 -19.14
C LYS A 500 26.80 -14.39 -18.45
N PRO A 501 27.46 -15.32 -19.19
CA PRO A 501 28.35 -16.29 -18.55
C PRO A 501 29.42 -15.56 -17.69
N GLY A 502 29.59 -15.95 -16.42
CA GLY A 502 30.43 -15.23 -15.46
C GLY A 502 29.77 -13.98 -14.84
N GLY A 503 28.52 -13.69 -15.18
CA GLY A 503 27.73 -12.61 -14.58
C GLY A 503 26.93 -13.07 -13.36
N VAL A 504 26.13 -12.16 -12.81
CA VAL A 504 25.43 -12.36 -11.55
C VAL A 504 23.94 -12.03 -11.68
N LEU A 505 23.08 -12.92 -11.16
CA LEU A 505 21.66 -12.70 -10.95
C LEU A 505 21.42 -12.36 -9.48
N ILE A 506 20.72 -11.28 -9.22
CA ILE A 506 20.26 -10.91 -7.89
C ILE A 506 18.74 -11.01 -7.86
N TYR A 507 18.23 -11.90 -7.00
CA TYR A 507 16.80 -11.98 -6.70
C TYR A 507 16.52 -11.21 -5.42
N SER A 508 15.53 -10.33 -5.41
CA SER A 508 15.13 -9.60 -4.20
C SER A 508 13.61 -9.49 -4.05
N THR A 509 13.16 -9.41 -2.80
CA THR A 509 11.77 -9.14 -2.42
C THR A 509 11.70 -8.19 -1.23
N CYS A 510 10.56 -7.52 -1.05
CA CYS A 510 10.21 -6.85 0.20
C CYS A 510 9.28 -7.72 1.08
N SER A 511 9.42 -9.03 0.99
CA SER A 511 8.70 -10.02 1.80
C SER A 511 9.61 -10.59 2.90
N ILE A 512 9.00 -10.97 4.02
CA ILE A 512 9.65 -11.73 5.09
C ILE A 512 9.28 -13.21 5.05
N ASP A 513 8.52 -13.61 4.06
CA ASP A 513 7.95 -14.95 3.93
C ASP A 513 8.95 -15.93 3.27
N PRO A 514 9.28 -17.04 3.91
CA PRO A 514 10.22 -18.03 3.34
C PRO A 514 9.81 -18.58 1.99
N ASP A 515 8.49 -18.75 1.75
CA ASP A 515 7.98 -19.27 0.48
C ASP A 515 8.29 -18.35 -0.71
N GLU A 516 8.40 -17.03 -0.47
CA GLU A 516 8.76 -16.05 -1.50
C GLU A 516 10.26 -15.78 -1.59
N ASN A 517 11.05 -16.30 -0.65
CA ASN A 517 12.46 -16.01 -0.47
C ASN A 517 13.32 -17.28 -0.69
N GLU A 518 13.73 -17.95 0.38
CA GLU A 518 14.67 -19.09 0.32
C GLU A 518 14.14 -20.24 -0.51
N GLU A 519 12.84 -20.52 -0.42
CA GLU A 519 12.23 -21.63 -1.18
C GLU A 519 12.24 -21.37 -2.70
N ARG A 520 12.12 -20.08 -3.12
CA ARG A 520 12.23 -19.75 -4.55
C ARG A 520 13.64 -19.95 -5.06
N ILE A 521 14.64 -19.58 -4.26
CA ILE A 521 16.04 -19.79 -4.63
C ILE A 521 16.38 -21.28 -4.70
N ALA A 522 15.95 -22.08 -3.71
CA ALA A 522 16.15 -23.53 -3.73
C ALA A 522 15.52 -24.17 -4.97
N ALA A 523 14.28 -23.82 -5.30
CA ALA A 523 13.60 -24.32 -6.49
C ALA A 523 14.26 -23.84 -7.79
N PHE A 524 14.77 -22.61 -7.85
CA PHE A 524 15.50 -22.09 -9.00
C PHE A 524 16.80 -22.85 -9.25
N LEU A 525 17.63 -23.05 -8.23
CA LEU A 525 18.91 -23.75 -8.35
C LEU A 525 18.75 -25.22 -8.80
N GLN A 526 17.62 -25.87 -8.48
CA GLN A 526 17.32 -27.21 -9.00
C GLN A 526 17.04 -27.20 -10.50
N ARG A 527 16.46 -26.12 -11.04
CA ARG A 527 16.16 -25.98 -12.48
C ARG A 527 17.35 -25.45 -13.29
N HIS A 528 18.24 -24.70 -12.64
CA HIS A 528 19.34 -23.96 -13.26
C HIS A 528 20.71 -24.35 -12.65
N PRO A 529 21.24 -25.53 -12.97
CA PRO A 529 22.51 -26.03 -12.40
C PRO A 529 23.73 -25.18 -12.81
N GLU A 530 23.60 -24.32 -13.82
CA GLU A 530 24.62 -23.35 -14.23
C GLU A 530 24.76 -22.17 -13.26
N PHE A 531 23.87 -22.03 -12.27
CA PHE A 531 23.96 -21.01 -11.23
C PHE A 531 24.37 -21.63 -9.89
N CYS A 532 25.15 -20.89 -9.12
CA CYS A 532 25.49 -21.21 -7.74
C CYS A 532 25.34 -19.99 -6.83
N ILE A 533 25.18 -20.20 -5.52
CA ILE A 533 25.08 -19.13 -4.53
C ILE A 533 26.43 -18.39 -4.47
N ASP A 534 26.40 -17.06 -4.58
CA ASP A 534 27.50 -16.14 -4.29
C ASP A 534 27.21 -15.45 -2.94
N PRO A 535 27.81 -15.90 -1.82
CA PRO A 535 27.46 -15.42 -0.49
C PRO A 535 27.70 -13.93 -0.31
N VAL A 536 26.73 -13.23 0.32
CA VAL A 536 26.73 -11.75 0.39
C VAL A 536 27.65 -11.14 1.47
N HIS A 537 28.54 -11.92 2.09
CA HIS A 537 29.42 -11.49 3.20
C HIS A 537 30.32 -10.28 2.90
N LYS A 538 30.61 -10.04 1.62
CA LYS A 538 31.46 -8.91 1.19
C LYS A 538 30.67 -7.62 0.96
N TYR A 539 29.33 -7.70 0.93
CA TYR A 539 28.49 -6.61 0.45
C TYR A 539 27.65 -5.97 1.54
N VAL A 540 27.33 -6.72 2.60
CA VAL A 540 26.49 -6.24 3.71
C VAL A 540 27.04 -6.69 5.05
N PRO A 541 26.76 -5.96 6.15
CA PRO A 541 27.16 -6.35 7.50
C PRO A 541 26.62 -7.74 7.90
N SER A 542 27.39 -8.46 8.72
CA SER A 542 27.10 -9.85 9.13
C SER A 542 25.73 -10.02 9.83
N CYS A 543 25.24 -8.99 10.51
CA CYS A 543 23.91 -9.03 11.16
C CYS A 543 22.73 -9.24 10.18
N PHE A 544 22.94 -8.98 8.88
CA PHE A 544 21.93 -9.15 7.83
C PHE A 544 22.10 -10.45 7.03
N ILE A 545 23.06 -11.32 7.39
CA ILE A 545 23.36 -12.50 6.60
C ILE A 545 22.72 -13.73 7.21
N THR A 546 22.00 -14.52 6.39
CA THR A 546 21.44 -15.80 6.79
C THR A 546 22.51 -16.90 6.82
N SER A 547 22.20 -18.05 7.43
CA SER A 547 23.07 -19.24 7.42
C SER A 547 23.46 -19.69 6.00
N ASP A 548 22.58 -19.47 5.04
CA ASP A 548 22.76 -19.86 3.64
C ASP A 548 23.51 -18.81 2.81
N GLY A 549 23.94 -17.72 3.44
CA GLY A 549 24.70 -16.64 2.78
C GLY A 549 23.85 -15.61 2.04
N PHE A 550 22.55 -15.52 2.30
CA PHE A 550 21.64 -14.52 1.73
C PHE A 550 21.56 -13.27 2.59
N TYR A 551 21.15 -12.16 1.98
CA TYR A 551 20.76 -10.95 2.69
C TYR A 551 19.32 -11.07 3.21
N ARG A 552 19.11 -10.72 4.49
CA ARG A 552 17.78 -10.58 5.09
C ARG A 552 17.74 -9.45 6.10
N SER A 553 16.88 -8.46 5.89
CA SER A 553 16.50 -7.51 6.94
C SER A 553 15.20 -7.95 7.63
N SER A 554 15.07 -7.57 8.88
CA SER A 554 13.90 -7.92 9.71
C SER A 554 13.40 -6.68 10.45
N PRO A 555 12.09 -6.38 10.37
CA PRO A 555 11.51 -5.24 11.08
C PRO A 555 11.79 -5.24 12.58
N ILE A 556 11.70 -6.42 13.20
CA ILE A 556 11.84 -6.57 14.66
C ILE A 556 13.30 -6.59 15.15
N LYS A 557 14.27 -6.93 14.27
CA LYS A 557 15.69 -7.01 14.65
C LYS A 557 16.47 -5.76 14.25
N HIS A 558 16.12 -5.14 13.13
CA HIS A 558 16.92 -4.11 12.50
C HIS A 558 16.22 -2.74 12.43
N SER A 559 14.96 -2.66 12.90
CA SER A 559 14.16 -1.42 12.89
C SER A 559 14.09 -0.76 11.50
N MET A 560 13.95 -1.58 10.45
CA MET A 560 13.76 -1.18 9.05
C MET A 560 12.77 -2.13 8.36
N ASP A 561 12.43 -1.88 7.11
CA ASP A 561 11.57 -2.78 6.37
C ASP A 561 12.19 -4.18 6.23
N GLY A 562 11.35 -5.19 6.15
CA GLY A 562 11.78 -6.55 5.83
C GLY A 562 12.06 -6.68 4.34
N ALA A 563 13.26 -7.13 4.01
CA ALA A 563 13.67 -7.43 2.65
C ALA A 563 14.57 -8.67 2.62
N PHE A 564 14.62 -9.28 1.45
CA PHE A 564 15.48 -10.43 1.15
C PHE A 564 16.24 -10.19 -0.15
N ALA A 565 17.48 -10.66 -0.24
CA ALA A 565 18.18 -10.78 -1.50
C ALA A 565 19.13 -11.99 -1.52
N ALA A 566 19.07 -12.73 -2.62
CA ALA A 566 20.02 -13.77 -2.96
C ALA A 566 20.86 -13.35 -4.16
N ARG A 567 22.16 -13.58 -4.08
CA ARG A 567 23.11 -13.33 -5.16
C ARG A 567 23.56 -14.66 -5.73
N LEU A 568 23.42 -14.83 -7.05
CA LEU A 568 23.62 -16.07 -7.77
C LEU A 568 24.62 -15.84 -8.91
N PHE A 569 25.73 -16.56 -8.90
CA PHE A 569 26.77 -16.50 -9.92
C PHE A 569 26.45 -17.48 -11.04
N ARG A 570 26.49 -17.05 -12.30
CA ARG A 570 26.37 -17.89 -13.48
C ARG A 570 27.75 -18.43 -13.88
N SER A 571 27.92 -19.74 -13.89
CA SER A 571 29.14 -20.38 -14.38
C SER A 571 29.46 -19.97 -15.81
N ARG A 572 30.76 -20.04 -16.18
CA ARG A 572 31.25 -19.69 -17.52
C ARG A 572 30.89 -20.75 -18.56
#